data_1e6f8e880d6b4a4940c43ccfda6e0b9a
#
_entry.id   1e6f8e880d6b4a4940c43ccfda6e0b9a
#
_cell.length_a   1.000
_cell.length_b   1.000
_cell.length_c   1.000
_cell.angle_alpha   90.00
_cell.angle_beta   90.00
_cell.angle_gamma   90.00
#
_symmetry.space_group_name_H-M   'P 1'
#
loop_
_entity.id
_entity.type
_entity.pdbx_description
1 polymer ?
#
loop_
_entity_poly.entity_id
_entity_poly.type
_entity_poly.pdbx_seq_one_letter_code
_entity_poly.pdbx_strand_id
1 'polypeptide(L)'
;MHFGHHRSAALSAAVVLASAMGITLGASGANAQELTGTLKKIKETGEITIGYRDASVPFSYLDGDQKPVGYAFEICKKIAEAVKTNLKLTKLEVKLNPVTSATRIPLIANGTVDLECGSTTNNVDRQKQVAFTNTHFLTATRYVAKKSAKLDTIEDLKGKTVVSTSGTTNIRQINEANTARSLGLTILPAKDHAEAFLMVETGRAAAFVMDDVLLASLAASSKEPGAYAISTEALSKPEPYGIMLRKDDAPFKAVVDEATAKLYKSPEGKVLYETWFTKPIPPRGINLSLPMSDPMKKAFESPSDSADPAAY
;
A
#
# COMPACT_ATOMS: atom_id res chain seq x y z
N MET A 1 75.02 42.41 71.98
CA MET A 1 75.72 43.65 71.47
C MET A 1 75.27 43.85 70.02
N HIS A 2 74.63 44.95 69.77
CA HIS A 2 74.61 45.79 68.53
C HIS A 2 74.09 45.18 67.22
N PHE A 3 72.99 45.57 66.81
CA PHE A 3 72.52 46.60 65.87
C PHE A 3 72.78 46.32 64.39
N GLY A 4 71.73 46.51 63.62
CA GLY A 4 71.76 46.88 62.21
C GLY A 4 70.49 46.66 61.41
N HIS A 5 69.67 47.67 61.41
CA HIS A 5 68.53 47.75 60.50
C HIS A 5 68.95 48.10 59.06
N HIS A 6 68.35 47.53 58.08
CA HIS A 6 68.09 48.25 56.83
C HIS A 6 66.83 47.74 56.08
N ARG A 7 65.97 48.69 55.89
CA ARG A 7 64.74 48.56 55.07
C ARG A 7 65.15 48.71 53.58
N SER A 8 64.61 47.89 52.73
CA SER A 8 64.59 48.17 51.28
C SER A 8 63.23 47.75 50.73
N ALA A 9 62.65 48.68 50.02
CA ALA A 9 61.34 48.62 49.41
C ALA A 9 61.34 47.70 48.21
N ALA A 10 60.39 46.84 48.11
CA ALA A 10 60.11 46.04 46.92
C ALA A 10 59.03 46.65 46.07
N LEU A 11 59.33 46.95 44.83
CA LEU A 11 58.38 47.34 43.80
C LEU A 11 57.52 46.11 43.40
N SER A 12 56.20 46.24 43.51
CA SER A 12 55.23 45.28 43.01
C SER A 12 54.96 45.51 41.51
N ALA A 13 55.47 44.60 40.68
CA ALA A 13 55.08 44.56 39.27
C ALA A 13 53.81 43.70 39.14
N ALA A 14 52.71 44.33 38.83
CA ALA A 14 51.44 43.66 38.50
C ALA A 14 51.48 43.15 37.06
N VAL A 15 51.53 41.82 36.92
CA VAL A 15 51.36 41.15 35.60
C VAL A 15 49.87 40.95 35.39
N VAL A 16 49.28 41.69 34.44
CA VAL A 16 47.90 41.49 33.96
C VAL A 16 47.92 40.32 32.96
N LEU A 17 47.47 39.14 33.40
CA LEU A 17 47.16 38.03 32.48
C LEU A 17 45.83 38.33 31.81
N ALA A 18 45.84 38.73 30.53
CA ALA A 18 44.67 38.80 29.68
C ALA A 18 44.29 37.34 29.26
N SER A 19 43.27 36.76 29.93
CA SER A 19 42.65 35.52 29.54
C SER A 19 41.85 35.73 28.26
N ALA A 20 42.41 35.40 27.11
CA ALA A 20 41.68 35.30 25.85
C ALA A 20 40.78 34.08 25.93
N MET A 21 39.49 34.33 26.23
CA MET A 21 38.44 33.34 26.20
C MET A 21 38.10 33.06 24.72
N GLY A 22 38.78 32.05 24.15
CA GLY A 22 38.47 31.53 22.81
C GLY A 22 37.07 30.92 22.81
N ILE A 23 36.09 31.65 22.28
CA ILE A 23 34.77 31.12 21.96
C ILE A 23 34.97 30.22 20.73
N THR A 24 35.16 28.93 20.94
CA THR A 24 35.02 27.92 19.88
C THR A 24 33.55 27.83 19.55
N LEU A 25 33.10 28.53 18.52
CA LEU A 25 31.84 28.23 17.85
C LEU A 25 31.94 26.78 17.35
N GLY A 26 31.46 25.86 18.14
CA GLY A 26 31.18 24.50 17.69
C GLY A 26 30.17 24.58 16.54
N ALA A 27 30.65 24.52 15.30
CA ALA A 27 29.82 24.25 14.16
C ALA A 27 29.21 22.88 14.44
N SER A 28 27.97 22.87 14.95
CA SER A 28 27.09 21.69 14.94
C SER A 28 26.90 21.37 13.47
N GLY A 29 27.81 20.59 12.89
CA GLY A 29 27.58 19.95 11.61
C GLY A 29 26.33 19.13 11.76
N ALA A 30 25.23 19.60 11.19
CA ALA A 30 24.09 18.76 10.97
C ALA A 30 24.60 17.55 10.19
N ASN A 31 24.81 16.43 10.87
CA ASN A 31 25.07 15.17 10.21
C ASN A 31 23.86 14.92 9.29
N ALA A 32 24.02 15.27 8.02
CA ALA A 32 23.07 14.82 7.00
C ALA A 32 23.08 13.30 7.09
N GLN A 33 22.03 12.73 7.66
CA GLN A 33 21.91 11.29 7.79
C GLN A 33 22.12 10.69 6.40
N GLU A 34 23.13 9.82 6.28
CA GLU A 34 23.48 9.23 4.99
C GLU A 34 22.26 8.47 4.45
N LEU A 35 21.84 8.81 3.23
CA LEU A 35 20.72 8.14 2.59
C LEU A 35 21.06 6.66 2.38
N THR A 36 20.11 5.80 2.71
CA THR A 36 20.24 4.35 2.53
C THR A 36 19.05 3.80 1.75
N GLY A 37 19.13 2.54 1.38
CA GLY A 37 17.99 1.81 0.79
C GLY A 37 17.44 2.47 -0.49
N THR A 38 16.14 2.48 -0.59
CA THR A 38 15.40 3.01 -1.76
C THR A 38 15.59 4.52 -1.93
N LEU A 39 15.66 5.29 -0.84
CA LEU A 39 15.91 6.75 -0.95
C LEU A 39 17.27 7.04 -1.58
N LYS A 40 18.34 6.29 -1.21
CA LYS A 40 19.65 6.43 -1.82
C LYS A 40 19.59 6.10 -3.31
N LYS A 41 19.03 4.95 -3.67
CA LYS A 41 18.84 4.55 -5.07
C LYS A 41 18.12 5.65 -5.86
N ILE A 42 16.99 6.16 -5.37
CA ILE A 42 16.21 7.19 -6.06
C ILE A 42 17.03 8.50 -6.18
N LYS A 43 17.77 8.87 -5.15
CA LYS A 43 18.62 10.08 -5.19
C LYS A 43 19.72 9.98 -6.24
N GLU A 44 20.32 8.81 -6.41
CA GLU A 44 21.41 8.54 -7.35
C GLU A 44 20.92 8.40 -8.79
N THR A 45 19.77 7.73 -9.00
CA THR A 45 19.27 7.43 -10.34
C THR A 45 18.28 8.48 -10.88
N GLY A 46 17.61 9.22 -10.00
CA GLY A 46 16.50 10.08 -10.38
C GLY A 46 15.24 9.31 -10.78
N GLU A 47 15.13 8.02 -10.44
CA GLU A 47 14.04 7.13 -10.86
C GLU A 47 13.37 6.44 -9.67
N ILE A 48 12.03 6.31 -9.73
CA ILE A 48 11.22 5.45 -8.87
C ILE A 48 10.41 4.49 -9.72
N THR A 49 10.41 3.20 -9.35
CA THR A 49 9.68 2.17 -10.10
C THR A 49 8.38 1.81 -9.40
N ILE A 50 7.26 2.02 -10.08
CA ILE A 50 5.91 1.69 -9.62
C ILE A 50 5.43 0.42 -10.30
N GLY A 51 5.13 -0.60 -9.50
CA GLY A 51 4.42 -1.80 -9.92
C GLY A 51 2.92 -1.55 -10.02
N TYR A 52 2.34 -1.75 -11.19
CA TYR A 52 0.91 -1.57 -11.44
C TYR A 52 0.24 -2.88 -11.85
N ARG A 53 -1.08 -2.92 -11.75
CA ARG A 53 -1.92 -4.07 -12.11
C ARG A 53 -2.70 -3.78 -13.40
N ASP A 54 -2.94 -4.83 -14.19
CA ASP A 54 -3.70 -4.70 -15.45
C ASP A 54 -5.21 -4.74 -15.23
N ALA A 55 -5.68 -5.40 -14.16
CA ALA A 55 -7.10 -5.74 -13.99
C ALA A 55 -7.60 -5.72 -12.54
N SER A 56 -7.11 -4.81 -11.69
CA SER A 56 -7.57 -4.63 -10.29
C SER A 56 -8.40 -3.37 -10.14
N VAL A 57 -9.55 -3.29 -10.86
CA VAL A 57 -10.49 -2.15 -10.82
C VAL A 57 -11.12 -2.06 -9.41
N PRO A 58 -11.18 -0.90 -8.77
CA PRO A 58 -10.77 0.44 -9.23
C PRO A 58 -9.38 0.86 -8.74
N PHE A 59 -8.55 -0.04 -8.19
CA PHE A 59 -7.28 0.29 -7.52
C PHE A 59 -6.12 0.54 -8.49
N SER A 60 -5.94 -0.36 -9.45
CA SER A 60 -4.88 -0.29 -10.46
C SER A 60 -5.27 -1.15 -11.65
N TYR A 61 -5.43 -0.54 -12.80
CA TYR A 61 -5.85 -1.22 -14.02
C TYR A 61 -5.50 -0.38 -15.26
N LEU A 62 -5.63 -0.96 -16.45
CA LEU A 62 -5.40 -0.26 -17.70
C LEU A 62 -6.71 0.40 -18.19
N ASP A 63 -6.63 1.66 -18.53
CA ASP A 63 -7.74 2.40 -19.17
C ASP A 63 -7.90 2.05 -20.65
N GLY A 64 -8.75 2.80 -21.37
CA GLY A 64 -8.98 2.60 -22.81
C GLY A 64 -7.76 2.83 -23.69
N ASP A 65 -6.80 3.63 -23.23
CA ASP A 65 -5.55 3.95 -23.90
C ASP A 65 -4.38 3.04 -23.44
N GLN A 66 -4.66 1.99 -22.71
CA GLN A 66 -3.68 1.08 -22.10
C GLN A 66 -2.72 1.79 -21.13
N LYS A 67 -3.19 2.85 -20.46
CA LYS A 67 -2.43 3.55 -19.43
C LYS A 67 -2.87 3.09 -18.05
N PRO A 68 -1.93 2.88 -17.12
CA PRO A 68 -2.28 2.56 -15.73
C PRO A 68 -3.02 3.71 -15.05
N VAL A 69 -4.17 3.38 -14.49
CA VAL A 69 -5.02 4.29 -13.71
C VAL A 69 -5.55 3.56 -12.47
N GLY A 70 -6.13 4.29 -11.54
CA GLY A 70 -6.82 3.70 -10.39
C GLY A 70 -6.47 4.36 -9.07
N TYR A 71 -7.26 4.08 -8.08
CA TYR A 71 -7.18 4.67 -6.74
C TYR A 71 -5.79 4.50 -6.08
N ALA A 72 -5.30 3.26 -6.00
CA ALA A 72 -3.99 2.98 -5.42
C ALA A 72 -2.85 3.52 -6.29
N PHE A 73 -3.03 3.52 -7.62
CA PHE A 73 -2.06 4.10 -8.54
C PHE A 73 -1.93 5.62 -8.34
N GLU A 74 -3.04 6.35 -8.13
CA GLU A 74 -3.01 7.78 -7.81
C GLU A 74 -2.35 8.05 -6.45
N ILE A 75 -2.60 7.21 -5.42
CA ILE A 75 -1.89 7.33 -4.13
C ILE A 75 -0.38 7.19 -4.35
N CYS A 76 0.07 6.23 -5.16
CA CYS A 76 1.49 6.07 -5.46
C CYS A 76 2.11 7.26 -6.19
N LYS A 77 1.37 7.91 -7.05
CA LYS A 77 1.83 9.16 -7.68
C LYS A 77 2.05 10.26 -6.64
N LYS A 78 1.16 10.37 -5.65
CA LYS A 78 1.32 11.29 -4.51
C LYS A 78 2.52 10.93 -3.64
N ILE A 79 2.76 9.65 -3.41
CA ILE A 79 3.96 9.18 -2.72
C ILE A 79 5.23 9.56 -3.51
N ALA A 80 5.25 9.36 -4.82
CA ALA A 80 6.38 9.73 -5.67
C ALA A 80 6.71 11.24 -5.60
N GLU A 81 5.69 12.11 -5.59
CA GLU A 81 5.88 13.56 -5.40
C GLU A 81 6.40 13.90 -4.00
N ALA A 82 5.94 13.20 -2.96
CA ALA A 82 6.47 13.37 -1.61
C ALA A 82 7.95 12.94 -1.51
N VAL A 83 8.32 11.82 -2.12
CA VAL A 83 9.71 11.35 -2.21
C VAL A 83 10.59 12.34 -2.96
N LYS A 84 10.14 12.86 -4.11
CA LYS A 84 10.81 13.90 -4.88
C LYS A 84 11.10 15.14 -4.02
N THR A 85 10.09 15.58 -3.26
CA THR A 85 10.20 16.74 -2.37
C THR A 85 11.17 16.48 -1.22
N ASN A 86 11.05 15.32 -0.57
CA ASN A 86 11.94 14.91 0.53
C ASN A 86 13.41 14.87 0.09
N LEU A 87 13.68 14.32 -1.09
CA LEU A 87 15.02 14.22 -1.66
C LEU A 87 15.50 15.53 -2.34
N LYS A 88 14.68 16.58 -2.36
CA LYS A 88 14.98 17.86 -3.04
C LYS A 88 15.43 17.64 -4.48
N LEU A 89 14.71 16.78 -5.22
CA LEU A 89 14.97 16.53 -6.63
C LEU A 89 14.21 17.55 -7.50
N THR A 90 14.85 18.06 -8.53
CA THR A 90 14.19 18.91 -9.53
C THR A 90 13.28 18.10 -10.43
N LYS A 91 13.69 16.85 -10.73
CA LYS A 91 12.92 15.89 -11.54
C LYS A 91 12.99 14.52 -10.90
N LEU A 92 11.90 13.76 -10.95
CA LEU A 92 11.84 12.35 -10.63
C LEU A 92 11.12 11.64 -11.78
N GLU A 93 11.77 10.65 -12.36
CA GLU A 93 11.17 9.81 -13.39
C GLU A 93 10.43 8.64 -12.76
N VAL A 94 9.17 8.45 -13.14
CA VAL A 94 8.37 7.30 -12.69
C VAL A 94 8.46 6.21 -13.76
N LYS A 95 9.15 5.12 -13.43
CA LYS A 95 9.16 3.90 -14.25
C LYS A 95 7.97 3.03 -13.88
N LEU A 96 7.36 2.41 -14.87
CA LEU A 96 6.19 1.55 -14.70
C LEU A 96 6.54 0.10 -14.97
N ASN A 97 6.15 -0.79 -14.07
CA ASN A 97 6.38 -2.24 -14.19
C ASN A 97 5.05 -2.99 -13.96
N PRO A 98 4.53 -3.74 -14.95
CA PRO A 98 3.34 -4.55 -14.76
C PRO A 98 3.62 -5.71 -13.80
N VAL A 99 2.73 -5.92 -12.84
CA VAL A 99 2.82 -7.01 -11.86
C VAL A 99 1.51 -7.77 -11.74
N THR A 100 1.60 -9.07 -11.48
CA THR A 100 0.45 -9.92 -11.12
C THR A 100 0.37 -10.12 -9.61
N SER A 101 -0.72 -10.71 -9.12
CA SER A 101 -0.83 -11.08 -7.71
C SER A 101 0.27 -12.06 -7.27
N ALA A 102 0.76 -12.90 -8.18
CA ALA A 102 1.81 -13.88 -7.90
C ALA A 102 3.23 -13.28 -7.93
N THR A 103 3.48 -12.25 -8.78
CA THR A 103 4.83 -11.71 -8.99
C THR A 103 5.16 -10.49 -8.12
N ARG A 104 4.15 -9.76 -7.61
CA ARG A 104 4.34 -8.48 -6.91
C ARG A 104 5.23 -8.58 -5.67
N ILE A 105 5.06 -9.58 -4.81
CA ILE A 105 5.86 -9.74 -3.59
C ILE A 105 7.34 -10.00 -3.90
N PRO A 106 7.71 -10.98 -4.75
CA PRO A 106 9.10 -11.17 -5.17
C PRO A 106 9.74 -9.92 -5.78
N LEU A 107 9.01 -9.16 -6.62
CA LEU A 107 9.53 -7.96 -7.30
C LEU A 107 9.77 -6.79 -6.33
N ILE A 108 8.97 -6.66 -5.27
CA ILE A 108 9.21 -5.71 -4.18
C ILE A 108 10.39 -6.18 -3.33
N ALA A 109 10.42 -7.45 -2.94
CA ALA A 109 11.44 -7.98 -2.04
C ALA A 109 12.86 -7.88 -2.62
N ASN A 110 13.01 -8.09 -3.94
CA ASN A 110 14.29 -7.98 -4.63
C ASN A 110 14.65 -6.56 -5.12
N GLY A 111 13.75 -5.56 -4.93
CA GLY A 111 13.99 -4.16 -5.29
C GLY A 111 13.82 -3.83 -6.77
N THR A 112 13.28 -4.73 -7.60
CA THR A 112 12.91 -4.44 -9.00
C THR A 112 11.79 -3.39 -9.05
N VAL A 113 10.88 -3.43 -8.09
CA VAL A 113 9.78 -2.48 -7.91
C VAL A 113 9.94 -1.82 -6.55
N ASP A 114 9.80 -0.50 -6.48
CA ASP A 114 9.91 0.27 -5.24
C ASP A 114 8.58 0.34 -4.48
N LEU A 115 7.47 0.50 -5.21
CA LEU A 115 6.10 0.56 -4.69
C LEU A 115 5.18 -0.34 -5.52
N GLU A 116 4.39 -1.22 -4.89
CA GLU A 116 3.32 -1.94 -5.59
C GLU A 116 1.97 -1.30 -5.27
N CYS A 117 1.35 -0.77 -6.31
CA CYS A 117 0.19 0.10 -6.26
C CYS A 117 -1.05 -0.64 -6.75
N GLY A 118 -1.55 -1.54 -5.94
CA GLY A 118 -2.67 -2.40 -6.31
C GLY A 118 -3.66 -2.65 -5.18
N SER A 119 -4.27 -3.82 -5.22
CA SER A 119 -5.23 -4.34 -4.24
C SER A 119 -4.56 -5.44 -3.41
N THR A 120 -3.64 -5.05 -2.53
CA THR A 120 -2.85 -6.03 -1.77
C THR A 120 -3.25 -6.05 -0.30
N THR A 121 -3.85 -7.17 0.12
CA THR A 121 -4.13 -7.44 1.53
C THR A 121 -2.83 -7.40 2.33
N ASN A 122 -2.79 -6.54 3.33
CA ASN A 122 -1.77 -6.52 4.36
C ASN A 122 -2.12 -7.57 5.42
N ASN A 123 -1.24 -8.52 5.63
CA ASN A 123 -1.36 -9.53 6.70
C ASN A 123 0.02 -9.90 7.26
N VAL A 124 0.00 -10.55 8.41
CA VAL A 124 1.23 -10.90 9.15
C VAL A 124 2.21 -11.76 8.33
N ASP A 125 1.71 -12.67 7.48
CA ASP A 125 2.60 -13.53 6.68
C ASP A 125 3.30 -12.75 5.57
N ARG A 126 2.61 -11.79 4.96
CA ARG A 126 3.20 -10.90 3.94
C ARG A 126 4.15 -9.90 4.56
N GLN A 127 3.88 -9.41 5.78
CA GLN A 127 4.80 -8.53 6.53
C GLN A 127 6.14 -9.20 6.88
N LYS A 128 6.21 -10.52 6.84
CA LYS A 128 7.49 -11.23 6.95
C LYS A 128 8.40 -11.04 5.73
N GLN A 129 7.84 -10.66 4.58
CA GLN A 129 8.52 -10.58 3.29
C GLN A 129 8.65 -9.16 2.76
N VAL A 130 7.65 -8.32 2.97
CA VAL A 130 7.54 -6.93 2.50
C VAL A 130 6.99 -6.03 3.61
N ALA A 131 7.11 -4.71 3.45
CA ALA A 131 6.42 -3.74 4.29
C ALA A 131 5.18 -3.19 3.56
N PHE A 132 4.30 -2.56 4.32
CA PHE A 132 3.08 -1.94 3.82
C PHE A 132 2.99 -0.49 4.30
N THR A 133 2.30 0.35 3.54
CA THR A 133 1.90 1.69 3.95
C THR A 133 0.72 1.65 4.89
N ASN A 134 0.33 2.81 5.43
CA ASN A 134 -0.97 2.99 6.04
C ASN A 134 -2.08 2.44 5.12
N THR A 135 -3.09 1.82 5.75
CA THR A 135 -4.21 1.18 5.07
C THR A 135 -5.01 2.18 4.23
N HIS A 136 -5.22 1.84 2.95
CA HIS A 136 -5.96 2.68 2.02
C HIS A 136 -7.36 2.16 1.69
N PHE A 137 -7.66 0.91 2.03
CA PHE A 137 -8.98 0.30 1.83
C PHE A 137 -9.22 -0.88 2.77
N LEU A 138 -10.49 -1.21 3.02
CA LEU A 138 -10.94 -2.38 3.77
C LEU A 138 -11.90 -3.19 2.92
N THR A 139 -11.69 -4.50 2.85
CA THR A 139 -12.44 -5.43 2.00
C THR A 139 -12.67 -6.75 2.73
N ALA A 140 -13.48 -7.64 2.17
CA ALA A 140 -13.64 -9.01 2.63
C ALA A 140 -13.70 -9.99 1.46
N THR A 141 -13.18 -11.18 1.66
CA THR A 141 -13.29 -12.25 0.65
C THR A 141 -14.73 -12.76 0.56
N ARG A 142 -15.24 -12.75 -0.66
CA ARG A 142 -16.56 -13.26 -1.03
C ARG A 142 -16.45 -14.06 -2.33
N TYR A 143 -17.56 -14.43 -2.92
CA TYR A 143 -17.59 -14.92 -4.30
C TYR A 143 -18.67 -14.22 -5.12
N VAL A 144 -18.48 -14.17 -6.43
CA VAL A 144 -19.46 -13.77 -7.41
C VAL A 144 -19.88 -14.98 -8.24
N ALA A 145 -21.16 -15.08 -8.53
CA ALA A 145 -21.74 -16.11 -9.40
C ALA A 145 -22.83 -15.51 -10.28
N LYS A 146 -23.23 -16.21 -11.34
CA LYS A 146 -24.45 -15.87 -12.07
C LYS A 146 -25.68 -16.06 -11.18
N LYS A 147 -26.63 -15.12 -11.16
CA LYS A 147 -27.88 -15.22 -10.40
C LYS A 147 -28.68 -16.49 -10.77
N SER A 148 -28.60 -16.89 -12.04
CA SER A 148 -29.24 -18.12 -12.52
C SER A 148 -28.71 -19.40 -11.86
N ALA A 149 -27.49 -19.35 -11.29
CA ALA A 149 -26.89 -20.49 -10.60
C ALA A 149 -27.44 -20.70 -9.19
N LYS A 150 -28.15 -19.68 -8.61
CA LYS A 150 -28.78 -19.73 -7.26
C LYS A 150 -27.81 -20.21 -6.19
N LEU A 151 -26.63 -19.57 -6.12
CA LEU A 151 -25.59 -19.84 -5.14
C LEU A 151 -25.60 -18.72 -4.12
N ASP A 152 -26.22 -18.93 -2.96
CA ASP A 152 -26.42 -17.92 -1.94
C ASP A 152 -25.45 -18.08 -0.75
N THR A 153 -25.08 -19.32 -0.44
CA THR A 153 -24.19 -19.70 0.67
C THR A 153 -22.92 -20.38 0.17
N ILE A 154 -21.92 -20.48 1.02
CA ILE A 154 -20.66 -21.20 0.68
C ILE A 154 -20.95 -22.70 0.48
N GLU A 155 -21.90 -23.26 1.19
CA GLU A 155 -22.34 -24.65 1.06
C GLU A 155 -22.94 -24.97 -0.32
N ASP A 156 -23.56 -24.00 -0.98
CA ASP A 156 -24.11 -24.18 -2.33
C ASP A 156 -23.01 -24.39 -3.39
N LEU A 157 -21.75 -24.06 -3.05
CA LEU A 157 -20.59 -24.33 -3.89
C LEU A 157 -20.18 -25.81 -3.88
N LYS A 158 -20.71 -26.64 -2.99
CA LYS A 158 -20.31 -28.03 -2.81
C LYS A 158 -20.29 -28.81 -4.13
N GLY A 159 -19.18 -29.49 -4.40
CA GLY A 159 -18.95 -30.28 -5.62
C GLY A 159 -18.76 -29.47 -6.90
N LYS A 160 -18.71 -28.13 -6.82
CA LYS A 160 -18.60 -27.27 -8.00
C LYS A 160 -17.14 -26.92 -8.32
N THR A 161 -16.94 -26.50 -9.56
CA THR A 161 -15.72 -25.85 -10.00
C THR A 161 -15.80 -24.36 -9.66
N VAL A 162 -14.86 -23.84 -8.90
CA VAL A 162 -14.70 -22.43 -8.60
C VAL A 162 -13.34 -21.93 -9.07
N VAL A 163 -13.19 -20.62 -9.27
CA VAL A 163 -11.93 -20.01 -9.67
C VAL A 163 -11.50 -18.98 -8.65
N SER A 164 -10.19 -18.80 -8.47
CA SER A 164 -9.60 -17.66 -7.77
C SER A 164 -8.27 -17.30 -8.41
N THR A 165 -7.81 -16.04 -8.17
CA THR A 165 -6.56 -15.56 -8.77
C THR A 165 -5.36 -16.10 -8.00
N SER A 166 -4.38 -16.63 -8.72
CA SER A 166 -3.11 -17.13 -8.17
C SER A 166 -2.37 -16.04 -7.37
N GLY A 167 -1.75 -16.42 -6.24
CA GLY A 167 -0.96 -15.51 -5.40
C GLY A 167 -1.79 -14.59 -4.51
N THR A 168 -3.11 -14.82 -4.38
CA THR A 168 -4.00 -14.07 -3.50
C THR A 168 -4.24 -14.76 -2.16
N THR A 169 -4.70 -14.02 -1.16
CA THR A 169 -5.23 -14.58 0.09
C THR A 169 -6.49 -15.40 -0.18
N ASN A 170 -7.29 -14.99 -1.14
CA ASN A 170 -8.58 -15.57 -1.49
C ASN A 170 -8.48 -17.02 -1.96
N ILE A 171 -7.49 -17.34 -2.83
CA ILE A 171 -7.30 -18.74 -3.27
C ILE A 171 -6.89 -19.63 -2.10
N ARG A 172 -6.13 -19.11 -1.12
CA ARG A 172 -5.80 -19.84 0.10
C ARG A 172 -7.04 -20.05 0.95
N GLN A 173 -7.81 -19.00 1.21
CA GLN A 173 -9.02 -19.03 2.04
C GLN A 173 -10.08 -19.99 1.49
N ILE A 174 -10.29 -20.03 0.16
CA ILE A 174 -11.23 -21.00 -0.40
C ILE A 174 -10.71 -22.44 -0.31
N ASN A 175 -9.39 -22.66 -0.41
CA ASN A 175 -8.82 -23.99 -0.16
C ASN A 175 -8.99 -24.42 1.30
N GLU A 176 -8.77 -23.50 2.25
CA GLU A 176 -8.99 -23.74 3.68
C GLU A 176 -10.48 -24.06 3.96
N ALA A 177 -11.40 -23.27 3.41
CA ALA A 177 -12.83 -23.50 3.55
C ALA A 177 -13.26 -24.82 2.90
N ASN A 178 -12.72 -25.16 1.73
CA ASN A 178 -12.97 -26.43 1.05
C ASN A 178 -12.61 -27.63 1.93
N THR A 179 -11.46 -27.57 2.58
CA THR A 179 -11.01 -28.63 3.51
C THR A 179 -11.84 -28.65 4.78
N ALA A 180 -12.01 -27.50 5.43
CA ALA A 180 -12.68 -27.41 6.73
C ALA A 180 -14.16 -27.77 6.69
N ARG A 181 -14.84 -27.45 5.57
CA ARG A 181 -16.28 -27.70 5.38
C ARG A 181 -16.58 -28.91 4.49
N SER A 182 -15.54 -29.65 4.05
CA SER A 182 -15.68 -30.82 3.16
C SER A 182 -16.52 -30.52 1.91
N LEU A 183 -16.24 -29.40 1.23
CA LEU A 183 -17.05 -28.91 0.12
C LEU A 183 -16.79 -29.70 -1.20
N GLY A 184 -15.66 -30.39 -1.33
CA GLY A 184 -15.33 -31.15 -2.54
C GLY A 184 -15.19 -30.27 -3.79
N LEU A 185 -14.66 -29.04 -3.64
CA LEU A 185 -14.50 -28.08 -4.74
C LEU A 185 -13.35 -28.48 -5.66
N THR A 186 -13.53 -28.24 -6.96
CA THR A 186 -12.43 -28.12 -7.91
C THR A 186 -12.05 -26.63 -7.99
N ILE A 187 -10.84 -26.25 -7.53
CA ILE A 187 -10.41 -24.86 -7.48
C ILE A 187 -9.43 -24.59 -8.61
N LEU A 188 -9.83 -23.74 -9.57
CA LEU A 188 -9.01 -23.33 -10.71
C LEU A 188 -8.21 -22.08 -10.37
N PRO A 189 -6.90 -22.05 -10.61
CA PRO A 189 -6.12 -20.82 -10.53
C PRO A 189 -6.26 -20.01 -11.83
N ALA A 190 -6.43 -18.69 -11.73
CA ALA A 190 -6.35 -17.76 -12.84
C ALA A 190 -5.14 -16.83 -12.71
N LYS A 191 -4.63 -16.31 -13.82
CA LYS A 191 -3.48 -15.39 -13.84
C LYS A 191 -3.84 -14.05 -13.22
N ASP A 192 -5.03 -13.52 -13.55
CA ASP A 192 -5.53 -12.25 -13.06
C ASP A 192 -7.05 -12.27 -12.82
N HIS A 193 -7.58 -11.16 -12.32
CA HIS A 193 -8.99 -11.07 -11.94
C HIS A 193 -9.94 -11.05 -13.14
N ALA A 194 -9.52 -10.50 -14.27
CA ALA A 194 -10.34 -10.46 -15.49
C ALA A 194 -10.48 -11.87 -16.09
N GLU A 195 -9.38 -12.64 -16.15
CA GLU A 195 -9.42 -14.05 -16.57
C GLU A 195 -10.33 -14.87 -15.65
N ALA A 196 -10.20 -14.69 -14.32
CA ALA A 196 -11.04 -15.42 -13.37
C ALA A 196 -12.53 -15.10 -13.57
N PHE A 197 -12.87 -13.84 -13.74
CA PHE A 197 -14.24 -13.44 -13.98
C PHE A 197 -14.78 -13.98 -15.31
N LEU A 198 -13.97 -13.97 -16.37
CA LEU A 198 -14.30 -14.55 -17.68
C LEU A 198 -14.62 -16.04 -17.57
N MET A 199 -13.97 -16.79 -16.68
CA MET A 199 -14.31 -18.20 -16.44
C MET A 199 -15.73 -18.37 -15.90
N VAL A 200 -16.23 -17.42 -15.10
CA VAL A 200 -17.64 -17.44 -14.65
C VAL A 200 -18.56 -17.00 -15.78
N GLU A 201 -18.20 -15.97 -16.54
CA GLU A 201 -18.99 -15.50 -17.70
C GLU A 201 -19.20 -16.63 -18.72
N THR A 202 -18.18 -17.41 -18.99
CA THR A 202 -18.20 -18.52 -19.97
C THR A 202 -18.71 -19.85 -19.40
N GLY A 203 -19.00 -19.90 -18.08
CA GLY A 203 -19.48 -21.13 -17.42
C GLY A 203 -18.41 -22.18 -17.15
N ARG A 204 -17.11 -21.85 -17.29
CA ARG A 204 -16.00 -22.74 -16.91
C ARG A 204 -15.85 -22.91 -15.39
N ALA A 205 -16.31 -21.90 -14.64
CA ALA A 205 -16.41 -21.93 -13.19
C ALA A 205 -17.80 -21.47 -12.75
N ALA A 206 -18.32 -22.06 -11.70
CA ALA A 206 -19.61 -21.68 -11.11
C ALA A 206 -19.52 -20.37 -10.34
N ALA A 207 -18.38 -20.08 -9.71
CA ALA A 207 -18.14 -18.88 -8.95
C ALA A 207 -16.68 -18.44 -9.01
N PHE A 208 -16.44 -17.13 -8.84
CA PHE A 208 -15.11 -16.54 -8.65
C PHE A 208 -14.97 -16.01 -7.23
N VAL A 209 -14.00 -16.52 -6.49
CA VAL A 209 -13.71 -16.16 -5.10
C VAL A 209 -12.64 -15.08 -5.07
N MET A 210 -13.00 -13.90 -4.57
CA MET A 210 -12.13 -12.70 -4.52
C MET A 210 -12.67 -11.68 -3.51
N ASP A 211 -11.99 -10.57 -3.36
CA ASP A 211 -12.42 -9.45 -2.53
C ASP A 211 -13.67 -8.77 -3.11
N ASP A 212 -14.61 -8.47 -2.26
CA ASP A 212 -15.96 -7.97 -2.61
C ASP A 212 -15.95 -6.77 -3.55
N VAL A 213 -15.09 -5.79 -3.28
CA VAL A 213 -14.96 -4.58 -4.11
C VAL A 213 -14.46 -4.89 -5.53
N LEU A 214 -13.55 -5.86 -5.68
CA LEU A 214 -13.04 -6.30 -6.98
C LEU A 214 -14.13 -7.07 -7.74
N LEU A 215 -14.88 -7.92 -7.05
CA LEU A 215 -16.03 -8.64 -7.62
C LEU A 215 -17.10 -7.67 -8.09
N ALA A 216 -17.44 -6.67 -7.27
CA ALA A 216 -18.41 -5.65 -7.62
C ALA A 216 -18.01 -4.86 -8.86
N SER A 217 -16.70 -4.49 -8.93
CA SER A 217 -16.15 -3.75 -10.07
C SER A 217 -16.19 -4.54 -11.36
N LEU A 218 -15.86 -5.83 -11.31
CA LEU A 218 -15.90 -6.72 -12.49
C LEU A 218 -17.32 -6.97 -12.95
N ALA A 219 -18.25 -7.27 -12.01
CA ALA A 219 -19.66 -7.42 -12.34
C ALA A 219 -20.24 -6.15 -12.96
N ALA A 220 -19.95 -4.97 -12.38
CA ALA A 220 -20.40 -3.68 -12.93
C ALA A 220 -19.81 -3.38 -14.32
N SER A 221 -18.61 -3.89 -14.61
CA SER A 221 -17.91 -3.72 -15.91
C SER A 221 -18.33 -4.74 -16.96
N SER A 222 -19.09 -5.76 -16.61
CA SER A 222 -19.53 -6.82 -17.52
C SER A 222 -20.55 -6.30 -18.55
N LYS A 223 -20.85 -7.11 -19.54
CA LYS A 223 -21.90 -6.80 -20.53
C LYS A 223 -23.30 -6.79 -19.91
N GLU A 224 -23.50 -7.61 -18.89
CA GLU A 224 -24.78 -7.79 -18.19
C GLU A 224 -24.58 -7.66 -16.67
N PRO A 225 -24.35 -6.44 -16.13
CA PRO A 225 -24.07 -6.26 -14.71
C PRO A 225 -25.14 -6.86 -13.79
N GLY A 226 -26.39 -6.81 -14.20
CA GLY A 226 -27.53 -7.36 -13.45
C GLY A 226 -27.58 -8.89 -13.37
N ALA A 227 -26.79 -9.62 -14.17
CA ALA A 227 -26.79 -11.09 -14.21
C ALA A 227 -25.99 -11.73 -13.07
N TYR A 228 -25.23 -10.95 -12.30
CA TYR A 228 -24.35 -11.46 -11.26
C TYR A 228 -24.84 -11.10 -9.86
N ALA A 229 -24.52 -11.97 -8.90
CA ALA A 229 -24.70 -11.73 -7.48
C ALA A 229 -23.40 -12.03 -6.73
N ILE A 230 -23.09 -11.19 -5.74
CA ILE A 230 -21.99 -11.41 -4.80
C ILE A 230 -22.59 -12.06 -3.55
N SER A 231 -21.93 -13.06 -2.98
CA SER A 231 -22.38 -13.77 -1.79
C SER A 231 -22.59 -12.80 -0.62
N THR A 232 -23.61 -13.05 0.19
CA THR A 232 -23.83 -12.31 1.43
C THR A 232 -22.85 -12.76 2.53
N GLU A 233 -22.50 -14.05 2.53
CA GLU A 233 -21.52 -14.62 3.44
C GLU A 233 -20.11 -14.26 2.98
N ALA A 234 -19.24 -13.86 3.92
CA ALA A 234 -17.84 -13.61 3.69
C ALA A 234 -16.99 -14.79 4.17
N LEU A 235 -15.94 -15.12 3.41
CA LEU A 235 -14.94 -16.13 3.79
C LEU A 235 -13.86 -15.57 4.72
N SER A 236 -13.79 -14.27 4.89
CA SER A 236 -12.81 -13.63 5.77
C SER A 236 -13.45 -12.57 6.66
N LYS A 237 -12.73 -12.20 7.74
CA LYS A 237 -12.95 -10.92 8.42
C LYS A 237 -12.56 -9.78 7.46
N PRO A 238 -12.90 -8.51 7.77
CA PRO A 238 -12.38 -7.38 7.00
C PRO A 238 -10.85 -7.43 6.90
N GLU A 239 -10.31 -7.22 5.71
CA GLU A 239 -8.88 -7.27 5.40
C GLU A 239 -8.40 -5.89 4.94
N PRO A 240 -7.34 -5.33 5.56
CA PRO A 240 -6.79 -4.05 5.13
C PRO A 240 -5.94 -4.20 3.85
N TYR A 241 -6.07 -3.27 2.91
CA TYR A 241 -5.16 -3.10 1.80
C TYR A 241 -4.09 -2.06 2.11
N GLY A 242 -2.84 -2.36 1.75
CA GLY A 242 -1.72 -1.42 1.77
C GLY A 242 -0.92 -1.47 0.48
N ILE A 243 -0.25 -0.36 0.15
CA ILE A 243 0.76 -0.32 -0.89
C ILE A 243 2.00 -1.00 -0.34
N MET A 244 2.58 -1.92 -1.10
CA MET A 244 3.80 -2.61 -0.66
C MET A 244 5.06 -1.83 -1.02
N LEU A 245 6.03 -1.93 -0.13
CA LEU A 245 7.40 -1.48 -0.31
C LEU A 245 8.36 -2.51 0.29
N ARG A 246 9.67 -2.35 0.02
CA ARG A 246 10.66 -3.30 0.51
C ARG A 246 10.70 -3.30 2.04
N LYS A 247 10.80 -4.50 2.61
CA LYS A 247 11.02 -4.71 4.04
C LYS A 247 12.40 -4.15 4.46
N ASP A 248 12.51 -3.77 5.72
CA ASP A 248 13.75 -3.32 6.34
C ASP A 248 14.35 -2.04 5.71
N ASP A 249 13.51 -1.22 5.06
CA ASP A 249 13.84 0.08 4.51
C ASP A 249 13.13 1.19 5.30
N ALA A 250 13.49 1.31 6.58
CA ALA A 250 12.82 2.23 7.51
C ALA A 250 12.84 3.71 7.05
N PRO A 251 13.92 4.25 6.47
CA PRO A 251 13.91 5.63 5.98
C PRO A 251 12.90 5.84 4.84
N PHE A 252 12.81 4.93 3.88
CA PHE A 252 11.82 5.01 2.81
C PHE A 252 10.40 4.84 3.34
N LYS A 253 10.18 3.85 4.22
CA LYS A 253 8.88 3.65 4.87
C LYS A 253 8.40 4.89 5.62
N ALA A 254 9.27 5.58 6.35
CA ALA A 254 8.89 6.79 7.08
C ALA A 254 8.36 7.89 6.14
N VAL A 255 9.02 8.13 5.00
CA VAL A 255 8.57 9.11 4.00
C VAL A 255 7.23 8.71 3.39
N VAL A 256 7.06 7.43 3.08
CA VAL A 256 5.84 6.90 2.45
C VAL A 256 4.66 6.92 3.43
N ASP A 257 4.88 6.57 4.69
CA ASP A 257 3.84 6.60 5.72
C ASP A 257 3.42 8.04 6.06
N GLU A 258 4.36 8.97 6.13
CA GLU A 258 4.05 10.40 6.30
C GLU A 258 3.21 10.92 5.14
N ALA A 259 3.60 10.60 3.89
CA ALA A 259 2.87 11.01 2.70
C ALA A 259 1.43 10.47 2.67
N THR A 260 1.24 9.18 2.98
CA THR A 260 -0.09 8.56 3.01
C THR A 260 -0.93 9.07 4.18
N ALA A 261 -0.35 9.25 5.37
CA ALA A 261 -1.05 9.80 6.52
C ALA A 261 -1.52 11.25 6.27
N LYS A 262 -0.66 12.08 5.65
CA LYS A 262 -1.02 13.44 5.27
C LYS A 262 -2.15 13.46 4.24
N LEU A 263 -2.06 12.60 3.22
CA LEU A 263 -3.10 12.49 2.20
C LEU A 263 -4.44 12.07 2.80
N TYR A 264 -4.49 11.01 3.60
CA TYR A 264 -5.74 10.46 4.13
C TYR A 264 -6.46 11.43 5.08
N LYS A 265 -5.71 12.18 5.89
CA LYS A 265 -6.25 13.21 6.79
C LYS A 265 -6.67 14.50 6.07
N SER A 266 -6.35 14.64 4.80
CA SER A 266 -6.65 15.86 4.03
C SER A 266 -8.00 15.77 3.30
N PRO A 267 -8.60 16.92 2.92
CA PRO A 267 -9.75 16.93 2.02
C PRO A 267 -9.47 16.24 0.68
N GLU A 268 -8.22 16.28 0.19
CA GLU A 268 -7.80 15.63 -1.05
C GLU A 268 -7.96 14.10 -0.97
N GLY A 269 -7.62 13.49 0.17
CA GLY A 269 -7.80 12.05 0.37
C GLY A 269 -9.27 11.62 0.27
N LYS A 270 -10.18 12.43 0.82
CA LYS A 270 -11.62 12.21 0.68
C LYS A 270 -12.09 12.34 -0.78
N VAL A 271 -11.66 13.40 -1.46
CA VAL A 271 -11.99 13.62 -2.88
C VAL A 271 -11.45 12.49 -3.75
N LEU A 272 -10.23 12.01 -3.47
CA LEU A 272 -9.64 10.89 -4.17
C LEU A 272 -10.47 9.61 -3.99
N TYR A 273 -10.89 9.29 -2.77
CA TYR A 273 -11.79 8.16 -2.52
C TYR A 273 -13.10 8.30 -3.29
N GLU A 274 -13.78 9.46 -3.17
CA GLU A 274 -15.04 9.72 -3.86
C GLU A 274 -14.91 9.58 -5.38
N THR A 275 -13.79 10.03 -5.95
CA THR A 275 -13.53 9.94 -7.40
C THR A 275 -13.55 8.50 -7.89
N TRP A 276 -13.00 7.56 -7.13
CA TRP A 276 -12.86 6.17 -7.57
C TRP A 276 -13.99 5.24 -7.12
N PHE A 277 -14.74 5.62 -6.09
CA PHE A 277 -15.76 4.73 -5.51
C PHE A 277 -17.20 5.25 -5.61
N THR A 278 -17.40 6.56 -5.83
CA THR A 278 -18.76 7.14 -5.88
C THR A 278 -19.06 7.91 -7.16
N LYS A 279 -18.09 8.03 -8.07
CA LYS A 279 -18.25 8.70 -9.36
C LYS A 279 -18.01 7.73 -10.51
N PRO A 280 -18.43 8.08 -11.74
CA PRO A 280 -18.08 7.30 -12.93
C PRO A 280 -16.57 7.26 -13.16
N ILE A 281 -16.01 6.06 -13.34
CA ILE A 281 -14.58 5.82 -13.58
C ILE A 281 -14.32 5.27 -14.98
N PRO A 282 -13.13 5.56 -15.58
CA PRO A 282 -12.78 5.03 -16.90
C PRO A 282 -12.63 3.50 -16.89
N PRO A 283 -12.64 2.83 -18.07
CA PRO A 283 -12.95 3.38 -19.37
C PRO A 283 -14.45 3.44 -19.67
N ARG A 284 -15.29 2.72 -18.89
CA ARG A 284 -16.71 2.50 -19.20
C ARG A 284 -17.66 3.40 -18.43
N GLY A 285 -17.15 4.29 -17.58
CA GLY A 285 -17.98 5.18 -16.77
C GLY A 285 -18.78 4.44 -15.67
N ILE A 286 -18.29 3.28 -15.20
CA ILE A 286 -18.95 2.56 -14.11
C ILE A 286 -18.89 3.37 -12.82
N ASN A 287 -19.97 3.37 -12.05
CA ASN A 287 -20.01 3.96 -10.71
C ASN A 287 -20.31 2.85 -9.71
N LEU A 288 -19.41 2.62 -8.78
CA LEU A 288 -19.56 1.58 -7.76
C LEU A 288 -20.57 1.96 -6.68
N SER A 289 -20.89 3.26 -6.56
CA SER A 289 -21.80 3.80 -5.55
C SER A 289 -21.43 3.33 -4.14
N LEU A 290 -20.13 3.26 -3.84
CA LEU A 290 -19.57 2.74 -2.61
C LEU A 290 -19.01 3.88 -1.74
N PRO A 291 -19.85 4.50 -0.88
CA PRO A 291 -19.39 5.54 0.02
C PRO A 291 -18.42 4.97 1.05
N MET A 292 -17.54 5.83 1.57
CA MET A 292 -16.57 5.45 2.60
C MET A 292 -17.30 4.94 3.85
N SER A 293 -17.04 3.70 4.25
CA SER A 293 -17.60 3.08 5.44
C SER A 293 -17.03 3.73 6.73
N ASP A 294 -17.70 3.56 7.86
CA ASP A 294 -17.21 4.12 9.13
C ASP A 294 -15.87 3.54 9.57
N PRO A 295 -15.58 2.22 9.42
CA PRO A 295 -14.24 1.71 9.62
C PRO A 295 -13.19 2.38 8.72
N MET A 296 -13.55 2.66 7.46
CA MET A 296 -12.64 3.32 6.52
C MET A 296 -12.40 4.79 6.88
N LYS A 297 -13.43 5.51 7.35
CA LYS A 297 -13.27 6.89 7.88
C LYS A 297 -12.31 6.90 9.06
N LYS A 298 -12.50 5.97 10.01
CA LYS A 298 -11.62 5.81 11.17
C LYS A 298 -10.18 5.50 10.76
N ALA A 299 -9.98 4.63 9.75
CA ALA A 299 -8.65 4.34 9.20
C ALA A 299 -7.97 5.59 8.60
N PHE A 300 -8.74 6.52 8.02
CA PHE A 300 -8.22 7.78 7.49
C PHE A 300 -7.92 8.81 8.58
N GLU A 301 -8.72 8.84 9.64
CA GLU A 301 -8.48 9.71 10.80
C GLU A 301 -7.26 9.26 11.62
N SER A 302 -7.04 7.96 11.71
CA SER A 302 -5.95 7.34 12.46
C SER A 302 -5.18 6.34 11.57
N PRO A 303 -4.38 6.83 10.60
CA PRO A 303 -3.65 5.98 9.65
C PRO A 303 -2.74 4.98 10.36
N SER A 304 -2.82 3.73 9.94
CA SER A 304 -2.07 2.60 10.49
C SER A 304 -1.77 1.58 9.39
N ASP A 305 -0.67 0.87 9.52
CA ASP A 305 -0.29 -0.28 8.72
C ASP A 305 -0.54 -1.61 9.46
N SER A 306 -1.46 -1.61 10.43
CA SER A 306 -1.79 -2.82 11.16
C SER A 306 -2.30 -3.92 10.22
N ALA A 307 -1.76 -5.13 10.41
CA ALA A 307 -2.27 -6.33 9.75
C ALA A 307 -3.46 -6.97 10.49
N ASP A 308 -3.78 -6.45 11.68
CA ASP A 308 -4.90 -6.95 12.49
C ASP A 308 -6.22 -6.30 12.06
N PRO A 309 -7.20 -7.08 11.57
CA PRO A 309 -8.53 -6.57 11.24
C PRO A 309 -9.23 -5.82 12.38
N ALA A 310 -8.92 -6.15 13.62
CA ALA A 310 -9.52 -5.51 14.79
C ALA A 310 -9.04 -4.06 15.04
N ALA A 311 -8.02 -3.62 14.31
CA ALA A 311 -7.52 -2.24 14.38
C ALA A 311 -8.44 -1.23 13.67
N TYR A 312 -9.40 -1.71 12.88
CA TYR A 312 -10.23 -0.88 11.99
C TYR A 312 -11.73 -0.87 12.34
#